data_a5a8826ab14593670e9d65ece7fc16c3
#
_entry.id   a5a8826ab14593670e9d65ece7fc16c3
#
_cell.length_a   1.000
_cell.length_b   1.000
_cell.length_c   1.000
_cell.angle_alpha   90.00
_cell.angle_beta   90.00
_cell.angle_gamma   90.00
#
_symmetry.space_group_name_H-M   'P 1'
#
loop_
_entity.id
_entity.type
_entity.pdbx_description
1 polymer ?
#
loop_
_entity_poly.entity_id
_entity_poly.type
_entity_poly.pdbx_seq_one_letter_code
_entity_poly.pdbx_strand_id
1 'polypeptide(L)'
;MPSRLSASPGDREALRRLGTYGFIKGATGFIVGAVRRAPHDLEDYGYLLEQVILYATGLGLGTCWLGGAFTRSTFMRRFGGLRRDEAMPAVVSIGRRGDDGRERIREREEGSRRLPSSELFFAGRFGEPLDLAAAGDYAGPLEAVRMAPSATDKQPWRIVRDGLHWHFFMRRTKGYGKGSALFTVLRIADLQRVDLGIAMSHFELVARELGRDGTWVVRDPGIALPGKETEYVATWVATPRR
;
A
#
# COMPACT_ATOMS: atom_id res chain seq x y z
N MET A 1 10.61 14.54 1.25
CA MET A 1 9.74 14.72 0.07
C MET A 1 8.58 15.64 0.44
N PRO A 2 8.28 16.71 -0.28
CA PRO A 2 7.11 17.52 0.04
C PRO A 2 5.87 16.87 -0.58
N SER A 3 5.21 16.03 0.20
CA SER A 3 3.85 15.57 -0.09
C SER A 3 2.88 16.50 0.61
N ARG A 4 1.83 16.94 -0.09
CA ARG A 4 0.76 17.71 0.52
C ARG A 4 -0.38 16.77 0.87
N LEU A 5 -0.76 16.74 2.14
CA LEU A 5 -1.97 16.08 2.61
C LEU A 5 -3.02 17.15 2.91
N SER A 6 -4.25 16.92 2.48
CA SER A 6 -5.39 17.77 2.82
C SER A 6 -6.56 16.87 3.23
N ALA A 7 -7.15 17.19 4.37
CA ALA A 7 -8.41 16.60 4.80
C ALA A 7 -9.49 17.68 4.68
N SER A 8 -10.58 17.40 4.02
CA SER A 8 -11.73 18.30 3.99
C SER A 8 -12.91 17.63 4.70
N PRO A 9 -13.36 18.16 5.85
CA PRO A 9 -14.70 17.90 6.33
C PRO A 9 -15.66 18.56 5.33
N GLY A 10 -16.47 17.79 4.64
CA GLY A 10 -17.34 18.30 3.63
C GLY A 10 -18.81 18.30 4.08
N ASP A 11 -19.56 19.26 3.56
CA ASP A 11 -21.00 19.13 3.44
C ASP A 11 -21.30 17.78 2.79
N ARG A 12 -22.18 16.97 3.40
CA ARG A 12 -22.52 15.61 2.94
C ARG A 12 -22.95 15.58 1.48
N GLU A 13 -23.61 16.64 1.01
CA GLU A 13 -24.05 16.75 -0.38
C GLU A 13 -22.89 17.03 -1.32
N ALA A 14 -21.95 17.87 -0.92
CA ALA A 14 -20.72 18.12 -1.67
C ALA A 14 -19.82 16.89 -1.78
N LEU A 15 -19.77 16.06 -0.71
CA LEU A 15 -19.01 14.78 -0.72
C LEU A 15 -19.65 13.73 -1.64
N ARG A 16 -21.00 13.67 -1.72
CA ARG A 16 -21.71 12.78 -2.66
C ARG A 16 -21.43 13.12 -4.12
N ARG A 17 -21.13 14.38 -4.44
CA ARG A 17 -20.79 14.86 -5.78
C ARG A 17 -19.33 14.58 -6.18
N LEU A 18 -18.48 14.19 -5.22
CA LEU A 18 -17.13 13.70 -5.54
C LEU A 18 -17.30 12.30 -6.16
N GLY A 19 -17.02 12.19 -7.46
CA GLY A 19 -17.28 10.99 -8.25
C GLY A 19 -16.55 9.74 -7.73
N THR A 20 -17.18 9.03 -6.82
CA THR A 20 -16.72 7.71 -6.30
C THR A 20 -17.53 6.57 -6.92
N TYR A 21 -18.24 6.85 -8.02
CA TYR A 21 -19.10 5.89 -8.74
C TYR A 21 -20.09 5.11 -7.84
N GLY A 22 -20.47 5.67 -6.68
CA GLY A 22 -21.43 5.07 -5.76
C GLY A 22 -20.90 3.90 -4.92
N PHE A 23 -19.62 3.53 -5.04
CA PHE A 23 -19.03 2.44 -4.25
C PHE A 23 -18.89 2.79 -2.76
N ILE A 24 -18.73 4.07 -2.44
CA ILE A 24 -18.55 4.53 -1.06
C ILE A 24 -19.85 5.13 -0.55
N LYS A 25 -20.35 4.58 0.57
CA LYS A 25 -21.51 5.08 1.30
C LYS A 25 -21.09 5.52 2.70
N GLY A 26 -21.63 6.64 3.18
CA GLY A 26 -21.40 7.09 4.55
C GLY A 26 -20.03 7.77 4.81
N ALA A 27 -19.22 8.02 3.79
CA ALA A 27 -18.02 8.81 3.97
C ALA A 27 -18.35 10.21 4.51
N THR A 28 -17.60 10.65 5.52
CA THR A 28 -17.72 12.00 6.11
C THR A 28 -16.61 12.93 5.63
N GLY A 29 -15.60 12.37 4.93
CA GLY A 29 -14.48 13.12 4.38
C GLY A 29 -13.64 12.28 3.42
N PHE A 30 -12.62 12.92 2.86
CA PHE A 30 -11.60 12.29 2.06
C PHE A 30 -10.22 12.79 2.46
N ILE A 31 -9.25 11.89 2.50
CA ILE A 31 -7.83 12.22 2.61
C ILE A 31 -7.27 12.19 1.21
N VAL A 32 -6.66 13.30 0.80
CA VAL A 32 -6.12 13.48 -0.53
C VAL A 32 -4.65 13.84 -0.42
N GLY A 33 -3.81 13.09 -1.11
CA GLY A 33 -2.38 13.33 -1.18
C GLY A 33 -1.97 13.72 -2.60
N ALA A 34 -0.94 14.55 -2.71
CA ALA A 34 -0.22 14.79 -3.94
C ALA A 34 1.26 14.46 -3.74
N VAL A 35 1.84 13.75 -4.70
CA VAL A 35 3.26 13.39 -4.68
C VAL A 35 3.95 14.04 -5.87
N ARG A 36 5.17 14.56 -5.65
CA ARG A 36 6.01 15.06 -6.73
C ARG A 36 6.62 13.87 -7.48
N ARG A 37 6.62 13.93 -8.81
CA ARG A 37 7.21 12.89 -9.66
C ARG A 37 8.71 12.77 -9.40
N ALA A 38 9.12 11.56 -9.00
CA ALA A 38 10.49 11.18 -8.69
C ALA A 38 10.63 9.65 -8.81
N PRO A 39 11.84 9.09 -8.80
CA PRO A 39 12.01 7.67 -8.54
C PRO A 39 11.33 7.29 -7.22
N HIS A 40 10.63 6.16 -7.20
CA HIS A 40 9.88 5.63 -6.04
C HIS A 40 8.76 6.53 -5.49
N ASP A 41 8.28 7.51 -6.27
CA ASP A 41 7.21 8.43 -5.86
C ASP A 41 5.90 7.72 -5.47
N LEU A 42 5.57 6.63 -6.13
CA LEU A 42 4.34 5.87 -5.85
C LEU A 42 4.49 5.00 -4.60
N GLU A 43 5.65 4.42 -4.37
CA GLU A 43 5.96 3.71 -3.13
C GLU A 43 5.95 4.66 -1.94
N ASP A 44 6.60 5.82 -2.06
CA ASP A 44 6.58 6.89 -1.03
C ASP A 44 5.15 7.33 -0.73
N TYR A 45 4.32 7.47 -1.78
CA TYR A 45 2.92 7.83 -1.63
C TYR A 45 2.14 6.79 -0.84
N GLY A 46 2.26 5.52 -1.22
CA GLY A 46 1.62 4.40 -0.54
C GLY A 46 2.05 4.30 0.92
N TYR A 47 3.34 4.39 1.16
CA TYR A 47 3.96 4.32 2.48
C TYR A 47 3.44 5.41 3.43
N LEU A 48 3.45 6.67 2.99
CA LEU A 48 3.04 7.79 3.85
C LEU A 48 1.52 7.81 4.10
N LEU A 49 0.73 7.54 3.06
CA LEU A 49 -0.72 7.61 3.19
C LEU A 49 -1.27 6.44 4.01
N GLU A 50 -0.63 5.27 3.95
CA GLU A 50 -1.00 4.13 4.79
C GLU A 50 -0.77 4.40 6.27
N GLN A 51 0.30 5.10 6.65
CA GLN A 51 0.49 5.52 8.04
C GLN A 51 -0.65 6.40 8.54
N VAL A 52 -1.14 7.32 7.70
CA VAL A 52 -2.30 8.16 8.03
C VAL A 52 -3.57 7.32 8.18
N ILE A 53 -3.75 6.30 7.32
CA ILE A 53 -4.87 5.35 7.38
C ILE A 53 -4.82 4.54 8.68
N LEU A 54 -3.68 3.97 9.01
CA LEU A 54 -3.50 3.18 10.23
C LEU A 54 -3.72 4.04 11.48
N TYR A 55 -3.23 5.28 11.48
CA TYR A 55 -3.53 6.25 12.55
C TYR A 55 -5.03 6.53 12.68
N ALA A 56 -5.71 6.81 11.56
CA ALA A 56 -7.15 7.03 11.54
C ALA A 56 -7.93 5.80 12.05
N THR A 57 -7.48 4.60 11.68
CA THR A 57 -8.05 3.32 12.14
C THR A 57 -7.87 3.16 13.66
N GLY A 58 -6.71 3.52 14.19
CA GLY A 58 -6.46 3.55 15.64
C GLY A 58 -7.37 4.52 16.40
N LEU A 59 -7.87 5.56 15.73
CA LEU A 59 -8.89 6.48 16.27
C LEU A 59 -10.33 5.96 16.11
N GLY A 60 -10.53 4.71 15.64
CA GLY A 60 -11.83 4.10 15.43
C GLY A 60 -12.56 4.56 14.16
N LEU A 61 -11.86 5.20 13.23
CA LEU A 61 -12.42 5.63 11.95
C LEU A 61 -12.31 4.52 10.90
N GLY A 62 -13.34 4.39 10.06
CA GLY A 62 -13.31 3.56 8.87
C GLY A 62 -12.65 4.29 7.71
N THR A 63 -11.83 3.60 6.94
CA THR A 63 -11.11 4.13 5.78
C THR A 63 -11.24 3.18 4.59
N CYS A 64 -11.11 3.72 3.37
CA CYS A 64 -11.06 2.89 2.16
C CYS A 64 -10.22 3.57 1.08
N TRP A 65 -9.22 2.84 0.57
CA TRP A 65 -8.43 3.24 -0.58
C TRP A 65 -9.26 3.30 -1.87
N LEU A 66 -9.06 4.33 -2.65
CA LEU A 66 -9.70 4.54 -3.96
C LEU A 66 -8.61 4.84 -5.00
N GLY A 67 -8.14 3.83 -5.72
CA GLY A 67 -7.08 3.96 -6.73
C GLY A 67 -7.61 4.19 -8.14
N GLY A 68 -8.64 3.45 -8.55
CA GLY A 68 -9.25 3.53 -9.88
C GLY A 68 -10.69 4.02 -9.87
N ALA A 69 -11.36 3.97 -8.72
CA ALA A 69 -12.79 4.25 -8.58
C ALA A 69 -13.07 5.70 -8.11
N PHE A 70 -12.38 6.69 -8.69
CA PHE A 70 -12.65 8.10 -8.41
C PHE A 70 -12.37 9.00 -9.61
N THR A 71 -13.10 10.12 -9.70
CA THR A 71 -12.94 11.12 -10.77
C THR A 71 -11.92 12.17 -10.36
N ARG A 72 -10.67 12.02 -10.82
CA ARG A 72 -9.55 12.90 -10.47
C ARG A 72 -9.86 14.39 -10.65
N SER A 73 -10.50 14.78 -11.75
CA SER A 73 -10.81 16.20 -12.03
C SER A 73 -11.70 16.83 -10.97
N THR A 74 -12.63 16.07 -10.38
CA THR A 74 -13.52 16.55 -9.33
C THR A 74 -12.76 16.77 -8.03
N PHE A 75 -11.91 15.80 -7.66
CA PHE A 75 -11.03 15.93 -6.50
C PHE A 75 -10.02 17.06 -6.68
N MET A 76 -9.37 17.17 -7.84
CA MET A 76 -8.41 18.23 -8.13
C MET A 76 -9.02 19.64 -7.96
N ARG A 77 -10.22 19.86 -8.52
CA ARG A 77 -10.92 21.15 -8.35
C ARG A 77 -11.21 21.49 -6.89
N ARG A 78 -11.63 20.49 -6.11
CA ARG A 78 -11.99 20.69 -4.70
C ARG A 78 -10.77 20.95 -3.82
N PHE A 79 -9.62 20.37 -4.13
CA PHE A 79 -8.41 20.42 -3.31
C PHE A 79 -7.32 21.37 -3.85
N GLY A 80 -7.68 22.33 -4.67
CA GLY A 80 -6.79 23.41 -5.11
C GLY A 80 -5.83 23.08 -6.24
N GLY A 81 -6.11 21.99 -6.98
CA GLY A 81 -5.33 21.57 -8.15
C GLY A 81 -4.02 20.85 -7.81
N LEU A 82 -3.35 20.38 -8.86
CA LEU A 82 -2.00 19.80 -8.81
C LEU A 82 -1.02 20.76 -9.52
N ARG A 83 0.22 20.79 -9.04
CA ARG A 83 1.33 21.41 -9.78
C ARG A 83 1.68 20.53 -10.99
N ARG A 84 2.44 21.06 -11.94
CA ARG A 84 2.82 20.35 -13.18
C ARG A 84 3.61 19.06 -12.91
N ASP A 85 4.39 19.05 -11.84
CA ASP A 85 5.25 17.95 -11.41
C ASP A 85 4.61 17.05 -10.34
N GLU A 86 3.34 17.28 -10.00
CA GLU A 86 2.61 16.50 -9.01
C GLU A 86 1.65 15.48 -9.66
N ALA A 87 1.42 14.39 -8.93
CA ALA A 87 0.42 13.38 -9.23
C ALA A 87 -0.45 13.09 -8.00
N MET A 88 -1.68 12.67 -8.24
CA MET A 88 -2.63 12.14 -7.24
C MET A 88 -2.92 10.69 -7.62
N PRO A 89 -2.15 9.71 -7.12
CA PRO A 89 -2.29 8.31 -7.53
C PRO A 89 -3.61 7.69 -7.07
N ALA A 90 -4.02 8.00 -5.85
CA ALA A 90 -5.20 7.49 -5.19
C ALA A 90 -5.75 8.54 -4.21
N VAL A 91 -6.93 8.29 -3.65
CA VAL A 91 -7.51 9.03 -2.53
C VAL A 91 -8.05 8.03 -1.51
N VAL A 92 -8.32 8.49 -0.29
CA VAL A 92 -8.89 7.65 0.77
C VAL A 92 -10.18 8.28 1.25
N SER A 93 -11.26 7.51 1.29
CA SER A 93 -12.47 7.92 1.99
C SER A 93 -12.33 7.66 3.48
N ILE A 94 -12.89 8.54 4.31
CA ILE A 94 -12.86 8.41 5.76
C ILE A 94 -14.26 8.67 6.34
N GLY A 95 -14.62 7.94 7.38
CA GLY A 95 -15.91 8.07 8.04
C GLY A 95 -16.01 7.24 9.31
N ARG A 96 -17.18 7.25 9.93
CA ARG A 96 -17.46 6.31 11.03
C ARG A 96 -17.62 4.90 10.47
N ARG A 97 -17.11 3.91 11.18
CA ARG A 97 -17.36 2.50 10.84
C ARG A 97 -18.87 2.22 10.91
N GLY A 98 -19.40 1.53 9.92
CA GLY A 98 -20.77 1.05 9.93
C GLY A 98 -20.90 -0.15 10.88
N ASP A 99 -22.02 -0.27 11.56
CA ASP A 99 -22.29 -1.34 12.53
C ASP A 99 -23.25 -2.40 11.97
N ASP A 100 -23.21 -2.64 10.66
CA ASP A 100 -24.19 -3.47 9.96
C ASP A 100 -23.85 -4.98 9.92
N GLY A 101 -22.83 -5.44 10.64
CA GLY A 101 -22.41 -6.85 10.70
C GLY A 101 -21.78 -7.38 9.40
N ARG A 102 -22.00 -6.71 8.28
CA ARG A 102 -21.45 -7.09 6.97
C ARG A 102 -19.93 -6.90 6.89
N GLU A 103 -19.41 -5.96 7.67
CA GLU A 103 -17.99 -5.68 7.74
C GLU A 103 -17.21 -6.88 8.28
N ARG A 104 -17.71 -7.55 9.33
CA ARG A 104 -17.09 -8.76 9.90
C ARG A 104 -17.06 -9.93 8.90
N ILE A 105 -18.10 -10.05 8.07
CA ILE A 105 -18.13 -11.07 7.02
C ILE A 105 -17.07 -10.77 5.96
N ARG A 106 -16.97 -9.50 5.52
CA ARG A 106 -15.95 -9.07 4.56
C ARG A 106 -14.53 -9.23 5.09
N GLU A 107 -14.26 -8.83 6.34
CA GLU A 107 -12.96 -9.01 6.99
C GLU A 107 -12.55 -10.48 7.03
N ARG A 108 -13.49 -11.38 7.32
CA ARG A 108 -13.23 -12.82 7.32
C ARG A 108 -12.99 -13.39 5.92
N GLU A 109 -13.77 -12.95 4.92
CA GLU A 109 -13.60 -13.35 3.53
C GLU A 109 -12.29 -12.80 2.94
N GLU A 110 -11.94 -11.55 3.22
CA GLU A 110 -10.69 -10.93 2.79
C GLU A 110 -9.48 -11.63 3.42
N GLY A 111 -9.54 -11.96 4.71
CA GLY A 111 -8.50 -12.75 5.38
C GLY A 111 -8.29 -14.13 4.75
N SER A 112 -9.35 -14.78 4.27
CA SER A 112 -9.28 -16.09 3.62
C SER A 112 -8.68 -16.06 2.20
N ARG A 113 -8.64 -14.89 1.56
CA ARG A 113 -8.07 -14.70 0.20
C ARG A 113 -6.59 -14.33 0.21
N ARG A 114 -5.99 -14.14 1.39
CA ARG A 114 -4.56 -13.78 1.47
C ARG A 114 -3.70 -14.94 0.99
N LEU A 115 -2.69 -14.62 0.19
CA LEU A 115 -1.72 -15.59 -0.26
C LEU A 115 -1.00 -16.23 0.94
N PRO A 116 -0.66 -17.52 0.86
CA PRO A 116 0.13 -18.17 1.91
C PRO A 116 1.53 -17.53 2.00
N SER A 117 2.10 -17.52 3.21
CA SER A 117 3.43 -16.99 3.47
C SER A 117 4.51 -17.57 2.56
N SER A 118 4.38 -18.85 2.21
CA SER A 118 5.30 -19.58 1.33
C SER A 118 5.36 -19.02 -0.10
N GLU A 119 4.33 -18.30 -0.55
CA GLU A 119 4.32 -17.62 -1.85
C GLU A 119 4.82 -16.17 -1.77
N LEU A 120 4.92 -15.61 -0.57
CA LEU A 120 5.27 -14.21 -0.34
C LEU A 120 6.68 -14.03 0.16
N PHE A 121 7.17 -14.95 1.01
CA PHE A 121 8.41 -14.77 1.79
C PHE A 121 9.38 -15.91 1.52
N PHE A 122 10.66 -15.56 1.30
CA PHE A 122 11.70 -16.48 0.88
C PHE A 122 12.99 -16.29 1.70
N ALA A 123 13.78 -17.38 1.83
CA ALA A 123 15.06 -17.39 2.53
C ALA A 123 16.22 -17.41 1.53
N GLY A 124 17.04 -16.37 1.52
CA GLY A 124 18.23 -16.23 0.68
C GLY A 124 17.95 -16.04 -0.81
N ARG A 125 16.95 -16.72 -1.37
CA ARG A 125 16.61 -16.67 -2.80
C ARG A 125 15.15 -17.00 -3.06
N PHE A 126 14.64 -16.63 -4.20
CA PHE A 126 13.32 -17.07 -4.66
C PHE A 126 13.26 -18.60 -4.81
N GLY A 127 12.09 -19.16 -4.51
CA GLY A 127 11.86 -20.59 -4.57
C GLY A 127 12.18 -21.36 -3.28
N GLU A 128 12.83 -20.71 -2.31
CA GLU A 128 13.07 -21.27 -0.97
C GLU A 128 12.13 -20.58 0.04
N PRO A 129 10.97 -21.15 0.37
CA PRO A 129 10.04 -20.50 1.29
C PRO A 129 10.66 -20.25 2.66
N LEU A 130 10.45 -19.05 3.19
CA LEU A 130 10.87 -18.70 4.55
C LEU A 130 9.87 -19.31 5.56
N ASP A 131 10.36 -20.15 6.45
CA ASP A 131 9.59 -20.52 7.63
C ASP A 131 9.41 -19.30 8.56
N LEU A 132 8.16 -18.92 8.83
CA LEU A 132 7.87 -17.80 9.72
C LEU A 132 8.40 -18.00 11.13
N ALA A 133 8.49 -19.25 11.62
CA ALA A 133 9.12 -19.55 12.90
C ALA A 133 10.62 -19.18 12.87
N ALA A 134 11.30 -19.39 11.76
CA ALA A 134 12.70 -19.01 11.56
C ALA A 134 12.89 -17.50 11.32
N ALA A 135 11.82 -16.74 11.05
CA ALA A 135 11.88 -15.30 10.94
C ALA A 135 12.09 -14.60 12.29
N GLY A 136 11.83 -15.30 13.41
CA GLY A 136 11.98 -14.76 14.76
C GLY A 136 11.09 -13.54 14.97
N ASP A 137 11.67 -12.45 15.48
CA ASP A 137 10.93 -11.20 15.76
C ASP A 137 10.34 -10.54 14.50
N TYR A 138 10.76 -10.95 13.32
CA TYR A 138 10.19 -10.47 12.05
C TYR A 138 8.96 -11.25 11.58
N ALA A 139 8.54 -12.30 12.30
CA ALA A 139 7.30 -13.01 11.98
C ALA A 139 6.07 -12.07 12.03
N GLY A 140 5.99 -11.20 13.05
CA GLY A 140 4.94 -10.19 13.17
C GLY A 140 4.94 -9.17 12.02
N PRO A 141 6.07 -8.52 11.71
CA PRO A 141 6.21 -7.65 10.54
C PRO A 141 5.79 -8.32 9.22
N LEU A 142 6.18 -9.56 8.99
CA LEU A 142 5.81 -10.30 7.78
C LEU A 142 4.30 -10.62 7.74
N GLU A 143 3.71 -10.97 8.87
CA GLU A 143 2.26 -11.20 8.94
C GLU A 143 1.49 -9.88 8.70
N ALA A 144 1.98 -8.75 9.23
CA ALA A 144 1.40 -7.45 8.93
C ALA A 144 1.44 -7.12 7.42
N VAL A 145 2.55 -7.44 6.74
CA VAL A 145 2.63 -7.34 5.28
C VAL A 145 1.63 -8.25 4.60
N ARG A 146 1.51 -9.51 5.03
CA ARG A 146 0.56 -10.46 4.44
C ARG A 146 -0.88 -9.96 4.54
N MET A 147 -1.22 -9.28 5.62
CA MET A 147 -2.55 -8.72 5.88
C MET A 147 -2.75 -7.32 5.28
N ALA A 148 -1.70 -6.66 4.81
CA ALA A 148 -1.76 -5.32 4.24
C ALA A 148 -2.76 -5.23 3.07
N PRO A 149 -3.48 -4.12 2.89
CA PRO A 149 -4.38 -3.95 1.76
C PRO A 149 -3.60 -3.77 0.45
N SER A 150 -4.19 -4.22 -0.66
CA SER A 150 -3.66 -3.96 -2.01
C SER A 150 -4.79 -3.78 -3.02
N ALA A 151 -4.49 -3.09 -4.10
CA ALA A 151 -5.44 -2.85 -5.18
C ALA A 151 -5.97 -4.18 -5.74
N THR A 152 -7.29 -4.37 -5.66
CA THR A 152 -8.00 -5.61 -6.05
C THR A 152 -7.42 -6.89 -5.41
N ASP A 153 -6.85 -6.77 -4.21
CA ASP A 153 -6.25 -7.85 -3.41
C ASP A 153 -5.17 -8.65 -4.17
N LYS A 154 -4.34 -7.96 -4.96
CA LYS A 154 -3.30 -8.61 -5.79
C LYS A 154 -2.04 -8.99 -5.02
N GLN A 155 -1.78 -8.39 -3.87
CA GLN A 155 -0.65 -8.73 -3.00
C GLN A 155 0.67 -8.85 -3.79
N PRO A 156 1.11 -7.77 -4.47
CA PRO A 156 2.19 -7.84 -5.46
C PRO A 156 3.58 -7.98 -4.83
N TRP A 157 3.69 -7.88 -3.53
CA TRP A 157 4.95 -7.95 -2.79
C TRP A 157 5.51 -9.36 -2.71
N ARG A 158 6.84 -9.45 -2.79
CA ARG A 158 7.64 -10.64 -2.48
C ARG A 158 8.83 -10.19 -1.67
N ILE A 159 9.14 -10.90 -0.61
CA ILE A 159 10.23 -10.52 0.31
C ILE A 159 11.22 -11.66 0.39
N VAL A 160 12.49 -11.36 0.16
CA VAL A 160 13.60 -12.30 0.35
C VAL A 160 14.42 -11.84 1.53
N ARG A 161 14.59 -12.70 2.53
CA ARG A 161 15.48 -12.47 3.67
C ARG A 161 16.88 -12.97 3.34
N ASP A 162 17.87 -12.10 3.55
CA ASP A 162 19.28 -12.47 3.55
C ASP A 162 19.98 -11.86 4.78
N GLY A 163 20.23 -12.68 5.78
CA GLY A 163 20.76 -12.23 7.07
C GLY A 163 19.89 -11.16 7.73
N LEU A 164 20.45 -9.94 7.84
CA LEU A 164 19.76 -8.75 8.38
C LEU A 164 19.03 -7.93 7.32
N HIS A 165 19.04 -8.36 6.07
CA HIS A 165 18.44 -7.67 4.95
C HIS A 165 17.10 -8.30 4.58
N TRP A 166 16.11 -7.46 4.38
CA TRP A 166 14.77 -7.84 3.92
C TRP A 166 14.52 -7.13 2.59
N HIS A 167 14.73 -7.85 1.49
CA HIS A 167 14.67 -7.32 0.14
C HIS A 167 13.23 -7.40 -0.38
N PHE A 168 12.64 -6.25 -0.67
CA PHE A 168 11.30 -6.15 -1.21
C PHE A 168 11.34 -6.12 -2.73
N PHE A 169 10.56 -6.99 -3.33
CA PHE A 169 10.37 -7.09 -4.77
C PHE A 169 8.89 -6.96 -5.09
N MET A 170 8.61 -6.39 -6.25
CA MET A 170 7.27 -6.36 -6.82
C MET A 170 7.15 -7.44 -7.89
N ARG A 171 6.19 -8.34 -7.74
CA ARG A 171 5.78 -9.28 -8.78
C ARG A 171 4.52 -8.76 -9.46
N ARG A 172 4.66 -8.35 -10.69
CA ARG A 172 3.57 -7.79 -11.48
C ARG A 172 2.51 -8.83 -11.79
N THR A 173 1.26 -8.44 -11.62
CA THR A 173 0.12 -9.27 -12.01
C THR A 173 -0.07 -9.14 -13.52
N LYS A 174 -0.07 -10.26 -14.23
CA LYS A 174 -0.26 -10.30 -15.69
C LYS A 174 -1.59 -9.66 -16.09
N GLY A 175 -1.54 -8.73 -17.05
CA GLY A 175 -2.72 -8.01 -17.55
C GLY A 175 -3.26 -6.94 -16.61
N TYR A 176 -2.58 -6.63 -15.50
CA TYR A 176 -2.97 -5.60 -14.55
C TYR A 176 -1.90 -4.51 -14.45
N GLY A 177 -2.32 -3.25 -14.29
CA GLY A 177 -1.41 -2.12 -14.09
C GLY A 177 -0.73 -1.64 -15.37
N LYS A 178 0.55 -1.32 -15.27
CA LYS A 178 1.38 -0.79 -16.37
C LYS A 178 1.39 -1.77 -17.55
N GLY A 179 1.00 -1.29 -18.74
CA GLY A 179 0.88 -2.11 -19.96
C GLY A 179 -0.54 -2.63 -20.23
N SER A 180 -1.50 -2.43 -19.34
CA SER A 180 -2.91 -2.64 -19.65
C SER A 180 -3.48 -1.43 -20.42
N ALA A 181 -4.12 -1.67 -21.58
CA ALA A 181 -4.76 -0.62 -22.36
C ALA A 181 -5.79 0.17 -21.54
N LEU A 182 -6.56 -0.52 -20.68
CA LEU A 182 -7.54 0.09 -19.81
C LEU A 182 -6.90 1.10 -18.82
N PHE A 183 -5.81 0.72 -18.17
CA PHE A 183 -5.09 1.60 -17.22
C PHE A 183 -4.50 2.83 -17.93
N THR A 184 -4.01 2.66 -19.16
CA THR A 184 -3.48 3.76 -19.96
C THR A 184 -4.58 4.74 -20.37
N VAL A 185 -5.71 4.25 -20.88
CA VAL A 185 -6.86 5.07 -21.29
C VAL A 185 -7.46 5.82 -20.11
N LEU A 186 -7.64 5.14 -18.97
CA LEU A 186 -8.19 5.75 -17.75
C LEU A 186 -7.15 6.53 -16.94
N ARG A 187 -5.89 6.58 -17.40
CA ARG A 187 -4.78 7.25 -16.70
C ARG A 187 -4.66 6.83 -15.24
N ILE A 188 -4.94 5.57 -14.93
CA ILE A 188 -4.79 5.03 -13.59
C ILE A 188 -3.28 4.94 -13.27
N ALA A 189 -2.90 5.34 -12.05
CA ALA A 189 -1.53 5.20 -11.59
C ALA A 189 -1.14 3.72 -11.48
N ASP A 190 0.15 3.44 -11.44
CA ASP A 190 0.67 2.10 -11.16
C ASP A 190 0.42 1.73 -9.70
N LEU A 191 -0.79 1.23 -9.41
CA LEU A 191 -1.23 0.95 -8.06
C LEU A 191 -0.42 -0.15 -7.38
N GLN A 192 0.22 -1.06 -8.14
CA GLN A 192 1.07 -2.09 -7.55
C GLN A 192 2.33 -1.50 -6.89
N ARG A 193 2.83 -0.37 -7.39
CA ARG A 193 3.91 0.39 -6.72
C ARG A 193 3.40 1.06 -5.44
N VAL A 194 2.18 1.58 -5.44
CA VAL A 194 1.53 2.10 -4.22
C VAL A 194 1.38 0.96 -3.20
N ASP A 195 0.97 -0.23 -3.64
CA ASP A 195 0.82 -1.41 -2.79
C ASP A 195 2.14 -1.82 -2.12
N LEU A 196 3.28 -1.68 -2.82
CA LEU A 196 4.60 -1.91 -2.23
C LEU A 196 4.91 -0.92 -1.10
N GLY A 197 4.58 0.36 -1.27
CA GLY A 197 4.71 1.36 -0.21
C GLY A 197 3.84 1.02 1.00
N ILE A 198 2.61 0.57 0.78
CA ILE A 198 1.72 0.09 1.84
C ILE A 198 2.37 -1.07 2.61
N ALA A 199 2.86 -2.09 1.90
CA ALA A 199 3.53 -3.23 2.51
C ALA A 199 4.78 -2.83 3.33
N MET A 200 5.59 -1.91 2.80
CA MET A 200 6.77 -1.36 3.48
C MET A 200 6.37 -0.63 4.78
N SER A 201 5.28 0.13 4.76
CA SER A 201 4.75 0.82 5.94
C SER A 201 4.33 -0.16 7.03
N HIS A 202 3.57 -1.20 6.69
CA HIS A 202 3.16 -2.25 7.62
C HIS A 202 4.37 -2.98 8.24
N PHE A 203 5.35 -3.34 7.41
CA PHE A 203 6.56 -4.00 7.87
C PHE A 203 7.32 -3.16 8.88
N GLU A 204 7.63 -1.91 8.54
CA GLU A 204 8.42 -1.03 9.39
C GLU A 204 7.72 -0.70 10.70
N LEU A 205 6.42 -0.35 10.66
CA LEU A 205 5.68 0.02 11.86
C LEU A 205 5.69 -1.11 12.89
N VAL A 206 5.42 -2.35 12.47
CA VAL A 206 5.43 -3.50 13.38
C VAL A 206 6.84 -3.86 13.80
N ALA A 207 7.85 -3.75 12.90
CA ALA A 207 9.24 -3.97 13.27
C ALA A 207 9.67 -3.00 14.38
N ARG A 208 9.40 -1.71 14.22
CA ARG A 208 9.73 -0.68 15.23
C ARG A 208 8.96 -0.87 16.54
N GLU A 209 7.69 -1.25 16.50
CA GLU A 209 6.89 -1.56 17.70
C GLU A 209 7.55 -2.70 18.50
N LEU A 210 8.16 -3.68 17.83
CA LEU A 210 8.90 -4.77 18.44
C LEU A 210 10.35 -4.43 18.77
N GLY A 211 10.76 -3.15 18.67
CA GLY A 211 12.12 -2.72 18.92
C GLY A 211 13.13 -3.21 17.88
N ARG A 212 12.68 -3.44 16.64
CA ARG A 212 13.51 -3.86 15.50
C ARG A 212 13.75 -2.67 14.58
N ASP A 213 14.72 -1.85 14.95
CA ASP A 213 15.12 -0.71 14.14
C ASP A 213 15.86 -1.14 12.87
N GLY A 214 15.83 -0.25 11.89
CA GLY A 214 16.50 -0.41 10.62
C GLY A 214 16.30 0.80 9.72
N THR A 215 16.77 0.69 8.49
CA THR A 215 16.67 1.76 7.49
C THR A 215 16.34 1.18 6.12
N TRP A 216 15.54 1.92 5.35
CA TRP A 216 15.33 1.61 3.94
C TRP A 216 16.50 2.09 3.09
N VAL A 217 16.97 1.21 2.21
CA VAL A 217 17.95 1.54 1.18
C VAL A 217 17.46 1.05 -0.18
N VAL A 218 17.77 1.81 -1.24
CA VAL A 218 17.50 1.42 -2.63
C VAL A 218 18.84 1.02 -3.25
N ARG A 219 19.19 -0.26 -3.09
CA ARG A 219 20.38 -0.88 -3.65
C ARG A 219 20.04 -2.32 -3.98
N ASP A 220 19.98 -2.62 -5.28
CA ASP A 220 19.66 -3.97 -5.76
C ASP A 220 20.69 -4.98 -5.22
N PRO A 221 20.24 -6.04 -4.51
CA PRO A 221 21.12 -7.07 -3.96
C PRO A 221 21.66 -8.04 -5.02
N GLY A 222 21.19 -7.99 -6.26
CA GLY A 222 21.59 -8.90 -7.33
C GLY A 222 21.00 -10.31 -7.18
N ILE A 223 19.93 -10.49 -6.43
CA ILE A 223 19.23 -11.78 -6.29
C ILE A 223 18.61 -12.16 -7.64
N ALA A 224 18.84 -13.41 -8.07
CA ALA A 224 18.28 -13.93 -9.31
C ALA A 224 16.74 -13.87 -9.29
N LEU A 225 16.16 -13.17 -10.26
CA LEU A 225 14.72 -12.99 -10.36
C LEU A 225 14.05 -14.23 -10.98
N PRO A 226 12.85 -14.63 -10.51
CA PRO A 226 12.12 -15.78 -11.03
C PRO A 226 11.53 -15.56 -12.44
N GLY A 227 11.48 -14.31 -12.89
CA GLY A 227 10.98 -13.91 -14.20
C GLY A 227 10.99 -12.40 -14.37
N LYS A 228 10.77 -11.95 -15.60
CA LYS A 228 10.78 -10.53 -15.98
C LYS A 228 9.64 -9.69 -15.39
N GLU A 229 8.64 -10.34 -14.83
CA GLU A 229 7.53 -9.69 -14.11
C GLU A 229 7.90 -9.31 -12.68
N THR A 230 9.08 -9.71 -12.19
CA THR A 230 9.56 -9.40 -10.85
C THR A 230 10.62 -8.31 -10.94
N GLU A 231 10.51 -7.28 -10.12
CA GLU A 231 11.46 -6.17 -10.05
C GLU A 231 11.79 -5.84 -8.60
N TYR A 232 13.04 -5.45 -8.36
CA TYR A 232 13.50 -4.99 -7.04
C TYR A 232 12.90 -3.62 -6.73
N VAL A 233 12.58 -3.39 -5.44
CA VAL A 233 12.00 -2.12 -4.97
C VAL A 233 12.89 -1.47 -3.92
N ALA A 234 13.09 -2.11 -2.77
CA ALA A 234 13.87 -1.55 -1.67
C ALA A 234 14.33 -2.66 -0.71
N THR A 235 15.27 -2.35 0.15
CA THR A 235 15.76 -3.25 1.21
C THR A 235 15.62 -2.57 2.56
N TRP A 236 14.99 -3.26 3.51
CA TRP A 236 15.10 -2.93 4.92
C TRP A 236 16.38 -3.56 5.48
N VAL A 237 17.29 -2.73 5.95
CA VAL A 237 18.51 -3.15 6.62
C VAL A 237 18.29 -3.06 8.11
N ALA A 238 18.14 -4.22 8.75
CA ALA A 238 17.91 -4.30 10.18
C ALA A 238 19.15 -3.94 10.97
N THR A 239 18.97 -3.19 12.05
CA THR A 239 20.06 -2.91 13.00
C THR A 239 20.34 -4.15 13.84
N PRO A 240 21.61 -4.59 13.97
CA PRO A 240 21.97 -5.68 14.88
C PRO A 240 21.53 -5.38 16.32
N ARG A 241 21.12 -6.42 17.05
CA ARG A 241 20.97 -6.29 18.52
C ARG A 241 22.31 -5.99 19.15
N ARG A 242 22.32 -4.98 20.01
CA ARG A 242 23.45 -4.77 20.93
C ARG A 242 23.43 -5.79 22.06
#